data_af19e2e035b3480d175e9d89a5c9a081
#
_entry.id   af19e2e035b3480d175e9d89a5c9a081
#
_cell.length_a   1.000
_cell.length_b   1.000
_cell.length_c   1.000
_cell.angle_alpha   90.00
_cell.angle_beta   90.00
_cell.angle_gamma   90.00
#
_symmetry.space_group_name_H-M   'P 1'
#
loop_
_entity.id
_entity.type
_entity.pdbx_description
1 polymer ?
#
loop_
_entity_poly.entity_id
_entity_poly.type
_entity_poly.pdbx_seq_one_letter_code
_entity_poly.pdbx_strand_id
1 'polypeptide(L)'
;MRAARLLVLVVVVPSLAIIWNGASDSAIENAAGTTNPTWNQAAAARYLDYRQTWWQGWDVSQRDHQTVCVSCHTVLPYAFSRSSLRSSLGEEAPSAPERVMLKNVLRRVTMWNQVGPYYANNPEGPTKTPESRGTEAVLNALILSIYDAQKNHLTDITRSAFDNAWALQIKSGEQAGAWDWLNFHLSPWESNESQYYGAALAALAVGTAPDDYRSDPKIQGNLGLLRGYLSRQYANQPLIDKIYLLWASSKLPGLLDKSQRSALVATILSKQQPDGGWSLTDLGTWQRLDKTPLETQSDGYATGLTVLALEQTGLARPATQRGLTWLQQNQYRDEGKWPAWSLNLKRDPKSDIGRFMSDAATGFAVAALENSH
;
A
#
# COMPACT_ATOMS: atom_id res chain seq x y z
N MET A 1 75.11 -10.51 -63.44
CA MET A 1 75.98 -9.32 -63.50
C MET A 1 75.46 -8.32 -62.51
N ARG A 2 76.32 -7.86 -61.62
CA ARG A 2 76.18 -6.88 -60.54
C ARG A 2 75.14 -7.15 -59.43
N ALA A 3 75.65 -7.69 -58.33
CA ALA A 3 75.02 -7.81 -57.03
C ALA A 3 74.97 -6.41 -56.35
N ALA A 4 73.84 -6.06 -55.80
CA ALA A 4 73.71 -4.91 -54.88
C ALA A 4 73.66 -5.45 -53.44
N ARG A 5 74.66 -5.08 -52.64
CA ARG A 5 74.75 -5.41 -51.21
C ARG A 5 73.82 -4.44 -50.44
N LEU A 6 72.85 -4.99 -49.69
CA LEU A 6 72.04 -4.21 -48.75
C LEU A 6 72.73 -4.18 -47.40
N LEU A 7 73.04 -2.99 -46.91
CA LEU A 7 73.60 -2.70 -45.59
C LEU A 7 72.53 -2.77 -44.56
N VAL A 8 72.58 -3.64 -43.59
CA VAL A 8 71.69 -3.70 -42.43
C VAL A 8 72.29 -2.84 -41.32
N LEU A 9 71.64 -1.73 -41.01
CA LEU A 9 72.02 -0.90 -39.85
C LEU A 9 71.30 -1.49 -38.61
N VAL A 10 72.11 -2.01 -37.67
CA VAL A 10 71.60 -2.43 -36.34
C VAL A 10 71.57 -1.24 -35.42
N VAL A 11 70.38 -0.77 -35.04
CA VAL A 11 70.20 0.26 -34.00
C VAL A 11 70.00 -0.48 -32.67
N VAL A 12 70.97 -0.35 -31.79
CA VAL A 12 70.92 -0.82 -30.39
C VAL A 12 70.15 0.24 -29.57
N VAL A 13 68.97 -0.10 -29.08
CA VAL A 13 68.22 0.72 -28.13
C VAL A 13 68.50 0.19 -26.72
N PRO A 14 68.97 1.02 -25.78
CA PRO A 14 69.16 0.57 -24.39
C PRO A 14 67.80 0.37 -23.71
N SER A 15 67.58 -0.79 -23.14
CA SER A 15 66.46 -1.14 -22.31
C SER A 15 66.52 -0.41 -20.95
N LEU A 16 65.70 0.59 -20.76
CA LEU A 16 65.46 1.08 -19.41
C LEU A 16 64.53 0.09 -18.66
N ALA A 17 65.05 -0.58 -17.66
CA ALA A 17 64.27 -1.34 -16.71
C ALA A 17 63.47 -0.42 -15.81
N ILE A 18 62.16 -0.30 -16.03
CA ILE A 18 61.25 0.32 -15.10
C ILE A 18 60.97 -0.67 -13.98
N ILE A 19 61.53 -0.42 -12.81
CA ILE A 19 61.17 -1.14 -11.58
C ILE A 19 59.74 -0.74 -11.20
N TRP A 20 58.79 -1.62 -11.45
CA TRP A 20 57.40 -1.46 -10.97
C TRP A 20 57.36 -1.91 -9.52
N ASN A 21 57.33 -0.97 -8.59
CA ASN A 21 57.00 -1.22 -7.20
C ASN A 21 55.57 -1.70 -7.14
N GLY A 22 55.37 -2.99 -6.86
CA GLY A 22 54.06 -3.53 -6.53
C GLY A 22 53.52 -2.91 -5.26
N ALA A 23 52.70 -1.85 -5.42
CA ALA A 23 51.73 -1.47 -4.38
C ALA A 23 50.54 -2.41 -4.51
N SER A 24 50.30 -3.15 -3.45
CA SER A 24 49.30 -4.16 -3.30
C SER A 24 47.90 -3.70 -3.73
N ASP A 25 47.31 -4.36 -4.72
CA ASP A 25 45.91 -4.33 -5.10
C ASP A 25 44.99 -4.97 -4.02
N SER A 26 45.05 -4.50 -2.78
CA SER A 26 44.20 -4.98 -1.70
C SER A 26 43.33 -3.92 -1.03
N ALA A 27 43.09 -2.80 -1.74
CA ALA A 27 42.27 -1.68 -1.20
C ALA A 27 41.13 -1.22 -2.13
N ILE A 28 40.73 -2.00 -3.13
CA ILE A 28 39.62 -1.66 -4.04
C ILE A 28 38.44 -2.64 -3.96
N GLU A 29 38.36 -3.47 -2.96
CA GLU A 29 37.29 -4.47 -2.86
C GLU A 29 36.37 -4.29 -1.64
N ASN A 30 36.22 -3.08 -1.09
CA ASN A 30 35.20 -2.82 -0.04
C ASN A 30 34.64 -1.40 -0.12
N ALA A 31 34.33 -0.93 -1.31
CA ALA A 31 33.35 0.12 -1.52
C ALA A 31 32.16 -0.47 -2.28
N ALA A 32 31.51 -1.50 -1.72
CA ALA A 32 30.10 -1.69 -1.95
C ALA A 32 29.44 -0.40 -1.40
N GLY A 33 29.27 0.59 -2.29
CA GLY A 33 28.65 1.82 -1.98
C GLY A 33 27.27 1.52 -1.39
N THR A 34 27.10 1.75 -0.11
CA THR A 34 25.80 2.03 0.45
C THR A 34 25.32 3.30 -0.28
N THR A 35 24.67 3.11 -1.42
CA THR A 35 23.91 4.18 -2.06
C THR A 35 22.92 4.63 -1.01
N ASN A 36 23.17 5.80 -0.40
CA ASN A 36 22.21 6.42 0.48
C ASN A 36 20.86 6.37 -0.24
N PRO A 37 19.82 5.77 0.36
CA PRO A 37 18.52 5.68 -0.27
C PRO A 37 18.14 7.06 -0.76
N THR A 38 17.63 7.15 -1.98
CA THR A 38 17.29 8.44 -2.62
C THR A 38 16.16 9.17 -1.89
N TRP A 39 15.45 8.48 -0.98
CA TRP A 39 14.42 9.00 -0.08
C TRP A 39 14.80 8.80 1.40
N ASN A 40 14.17 9.54 2.31
CA ASN A 40 14.49 9.52 3.74
C ASN A 40 13.59 8.55 4.51
N GLN A 41 14.02 7.29 4.64
CA GLN A 41 13.33 6.22 5.34
C GLN A 41 13.05 6.55 6.81
N ALA A 42 14.06 7.06 7.52
CA ALA A 42 13.92 7.41 8.93
C ALA A 42 12.90 8.54 9.17
N ALA A 43 12.85 9.52 8.27
CA ALA A 43 11.84 10.58 8.36
C ALA A 43 10.43 10.04 8.06
N ALA A 44 10.29 9.13 7.10
CA ALA A 44 9.01 8.47 6.81
C ALA A 44 8.51 7.66 8.00
N ALA A 45 9.38 6.89 8.67
CA ALA A 45 9.02 6.17 9.89
C ALA A 45 8.55 7.11 11.00
N ARG A 46 9.28 8.21 11.23
CA ARG A 46 8.86 9.23 12.23
C ARG A 46 7.50 9.84 11.90
N TYR A 47 7.26 10.19 10.61
CA TYR A 47 5.97 10.73 10.20
C TYR A 47 4.84 9.74 10.44
N LEU A 48 5.00 8.51 9.99
CA LEU A 48 4.01 7.44 10.16
C LEU A 48 3.72 7.17 11.65
N ASP A 49 4.77 7.03 12.47
CA ASP A 49 4.63 6.80 13.91
C ASP A 49 3.97 8.00 14.63
N TYR A 50 4.30 9.24 14.22
CA TYR A 50 3.65 10.44 14.74
C TYR A 50 2.15 10.45 14.38
N ARG A 51 1.78 10.19 13.14
CA ARG A 51 0.39 10.21 12.69
C ARG A 51 -0.43 9.09 13.33
N GLN A 52 0.15 7.90 13.48
CA GLN A 52 -0.49 6.79 14.18
C GLN A 52 -0.70 7.11 15.67
N THR A 53 0.27 7.74 16.33
CA THR A 53 0.13 8.18 17.73
C THR A 53 -0.94 9.24 17.87
N TRP A 54 -0.96 10.23 16.99
CA TRP A 54 -1.98 11.26 16.98
C TRP A 54 -3.39 10.66 16.81
N TRP A 55 -3.57 9.72 15.86
CA TRP A 55 -4.85 9.04 15.64
C TRP A 55 -5.29 8.28 16.90
N GLN A 56 -4.39 7.57 17.54
CA GLN A 56 -4.66 6.81 18.76
C GLN A 56 -5.07 7.71 19.95
N GLY A 57 -4.61 8.95 19.98
CA GLY A 57 -4.92 9.93 21.02
C GLY A 57 -6.06 10.89 20.70
N TRP A 58 -6.57 10.87 19.47
CA TRP A 58 -7.61 11.80 19.04
C TRP A 58 -8.99 11.40 19.58
N ASP A 59 -9.69 12.31 20.28
CA ASP A 59 -10.97 12.02 20.92
C ASP A 59 -12.01 11.45 19.97
N VAL A 60 -12.06 11.97 18.70
CA VAL A 60 -13.02 11.51 17.69
C VAL A 60 -12.76 10.07 17.25
N SER A 61 -11.54 9.56 17.39
CA SER A 61 -11.19 8.18 17.07
C SER A 61 -11.50 7.21 18.20
N GLN A 62 -11.68 7.70 19.45
CA GLN A 62 -11.91 6.87 20.62
C GLN A 62 -13.24 6.11 20.53
N ARG A 63 -13.24 4.88 21.01
CA ARG A 63 -14.39 4.00 21.04
C ARG A 63 -14.52 3.37 22.44
N ASP A 64 -15.59 2.65 22.66
CA ASP A 64 -15.86 1.98 23.93
C ASP A 64 -14.74 1.01 24.34
N HIS A 65 -14.72 0.63 25.59
CA HIS A 65 -13.72 -0.30 26.17
C HIS A 65 -12.27 0.14 25.89
N GLN A 66 -11.99 1.45 25.81
CA GLN A 66 -10.65 1.99 25.52
C GLN A 66 -10.07 1.44 24.22
N THR A 67 -10.91 1.30 23.20
CA THR A 67 -10.50 0.95 21.85
C THR A 67 -10.53 2.16 20.94
N VAL A 68 -9.98 2.02 19.75
CA VAL A 68 -9.84 3.09 18.75
C VAL A 68 -10.32 2.59 17.40
N CYS A 69 -10.99 3.45 16.65
CA CYS A 69 -11.39 3.17 15.28
C CYS A 69 -10.17 2.89 14.38
N VAL A 70 -10.25 1.86 13.55
CA VAL A 70 -9.27 1.61 12.49
C VAL A 70 -9.66 2.40 11.25
N SER A 71 -8.87 3.41 10.89
CA SER A 71 -9.18 4.27 9.74
C SER A 71 -8.55 3.75 8.46
N CYS A 72 -9.26 3.99 7.34
CA CYS A 72 -8.77 3.66 5.99
C CYS A 72 -7.61 4.57 5.55
N HIS A 73 -7.51 5.78 6.09
CA HIS A 73 -6.54 6.80 5.66
C HIS A 73 -5.23 6.84 6.47
N THR A 74 -5.26 6.50 7.79
CA THR A 74 -4.07 6.57 8.66
C THR A 74 -3.64 5.18 9.11
N VAL A 75 -4.55 4.38 9.71
CA VAL A 75 -4.20 3.10 10.34
C VAL A 75 -3.89 2.02 9.30
N LEU A 76 -4.72 1.89 8.27
CA LEU A 76 -4.52 0.84 7.26
C LEU A 76 -3.25 1.07 6.43
N PRO A 77 -2.96 2.28 5.87
CA PRO A 77 -1.70 2.54 5.19
C PRO A 77 -0.46 2.38 6.09
N TYR A 78 -0.58 2.74 7.37
CA TYR A 78 0.45 2.48 8.36
C TYR A 78 0.74 0.97 8.49
N ALA A 79 -0.30 0.14 8.59
CA ALA A 79 -0.14 -1.32 8.70
C ALA A 79 0.50 -1.94 7.45
N PHE A 80 0.25 -1.40 6.26
CA PHE A 80 0.87 -1.87 5.01
C PHE A 80 2.37 -1.56 4.92
N SER A 81 2.83 -0.49 5.57
CA SER A 81 4.14 0.09 5.31
C SER A 81 5.12 -0.03 6.47
N ARG A 82 4.65 0.13 7.72
CA ARG A 82 5.55 0.32 8.87
C ARG A 82 6.41 -0.89 9.18
N SER A 83 5.87 -2.09 8.98
CA SER A 83 6.61 -3.32 9.26
C SER A 83 7.74 -3.60 8.26
N SER A 84 7.52 -3.35 6.96
CA SER A 84 8.58 -3.47 5.95
C SER A 84 9.65 -2.40 6.16
N LEU A 85 9.25 -1.15 6.40
CA LEU A 85 10.17 -0.05 6.70
C LEU A 85 11.02 -0.32 7.96
N ARG A 86 10.45 -0.97 8.98
CA ARG A 86 11.20 -1.42 10.16
C ARG A 86 12.36 -2.33 9.77
N SER A 87 12.12 -3.28 8.89
CA SER A 87 13.15 -4.22 8.44
C SER A 87 14.30 -3.48 7.73
N SER A 88 13.99 -2.54 6.85
CA SER A 88 14.99 -1.73 6.14
C SER A 88 15.78 -0.80 7.06
N LEU A 89 15.18 -0.36 8.16
CA LEU A 89 15.85 0.45 9.19
C LEU A 89 16.65 -0.39 10.20
N GLY A 90 16.60 -1.73 10.12
CA GLY A 90 17.24 -2.62 11.08
C GLY A 90 16.63 -2.58 12.48
N GLU A 91 15.37 -2.21 12.61
CA GLU A 91 14.66 -2.20 13.88
C GLU A 91 14.26 -3.63 14.27
N GLU A 92 14.73 -4.13 15.40
CA GLU A 92 14.51 -5.51 15.87
C GLU A 92 13.07 -5.80 16.32
N ALA A 93 12.33 -4.77 16.69
CA ALA A 93 10.98 -4.89 17.27
C ALA A 93 10.02 -3.83 16.71
N PRO A 94 8.70 -4.10 16.74
CA PRO A 94 7.69 -3.10 16.38
C PRO A 94 7.83 -1.82 17.20
N SER A 95 7.61 -0.66 16.58
CA SER A 95 7.61 0.64 17.24
C SER A 95 6.50 0.72 18.33
N ALA A 96 6.58 1.69 19.22
CA ALA A 96 5.54 1.86 20.25
C ALA A 96 4.14 2.10 19.64
N PRO A 97 3.96 2.99 18.63
CA PRO A 97 2.66 3.15 17.96
C PRO A 97 2.18 1.89 17.25
N GLU A 98 3.09 1.12 16.66
CA GLU A 98 2.77 -0.15 15.99
C GLU A 98 2.23 -1.19 16.99
N ARG A 99 2.88 -1.32 18.16
CA ARG A 99 2.39 -2.20 19.23
C ARG A 99 1.02 -1.80 19.76
N VAL A 100 0.78 -0.48 19.93
CA VAL A 100 -0.52 0.03 20.39
C VAL A 100 -1.61 -0.23 19.36
N MET A 101 -1.33 -0.01 18.08
CA MET A 101 -2.26 -0.34 16.98
C MET A 101 -2.63 -1.83 16.99
N LEU A 102 -1.63 -2.71 17.01
CA LEU A 102 -1.89 -4.16 17.05
C LEU A 102 -2.68 -4.58 18.29
N LYS A 103 -2.33 -4.06 19.45
CA LYS A 103 -3.08 -4.32 20.70
C LYS A 103 -4.54 -3.89 20.57
N ASN A 104 -4.81 -2.76 19.92
CA ASN A 104 -6.17 -2.29 19.68
C ASN A 104 -6.95 -3.26 18.76
N VAL A 105 -6.37 -3.66 17.64
CA VAL A 105 -7.01 -4.60 16.70
C VAL A 105 -7.27 -5.94 17.39
N LEU A 106 -6.27 -6.51 18.06
CA LEU A 106 -6.41 -7.76 18.83
C LEU A 106 -7.53 -7.67 19.86
N ARG A 107 -7.58 -6.56 20.63
CA ARG A 107 -8.62 -6.33 21.63
C ARG A 107 -10.01 -6.30 21.02
N ARG A 108 -10.20 -5.58 19.92
CA ARG A 108 -11.49 -5.49 19.24
C ARG A 108 -11.94 -6.83 18.68
N VAL A 109 -11.04 -7.65 18.16
CA VAL A 109 -11.38 -9.01 17.69
C VAL A 109 -11.73 -9.92 18.87
N THR A 110 -10.92 -9.91 19.95
CA THR A 110 -11.17 -10.75 21.13
C THR A 110 -12.48 -10.38 21.85
N MET A 111 -12.81 -9.08 21.89
CA MET A 111 -14.00 -8.55 22.54
C MET A 111 -15.16 -8.30 21.56
N TRP A 112 -15.17 -8.94 20.40
CA TRP A 112 -16.07 -8.66 19.28
C TRP A 112 -17.54 -8.49 19.68
N ASN A 113 -18.05 -9.36 20.54
CA ASN A 113 -19.42 -9.34 21.02
C ASN A 113 -19.68 -8.37 22.21
N GLN A 114 -18.61 -7.74 22.74
CA GLN A 114 -18.68 -6.83 23.89
C GLN A 114 -18.49 -5.37 23.47
N VAL A 115 -17.63 -5.12 22.46
CA VAL A 115 -17.41 -3.76 21.92
C VAL A 115 -18.53 -3.36 20.99
N GLY A 116 -18.97 -2.10 21.09
CA GLY A 116 -19.93 -1.51 20.16
C GLY A 116 -19.33 -1.30 18.76
N PRO A 117 -20.19 -1.22 17.71
CA PRO A 117 -19.76 -0.74 16.40
C PRO A 117 -19.13 0.66 16.47
N TYR A 118 -18.24 1.01 15.55
CA TYR A 118 -17.52 2.29 15.58
C TYR A 118 -18.41 3.52 15.73
N TYR A 119 -19.58 3.52 15.10
CA TYR A 119 -20.51 4.63 15.09
C TYR A 119 -21.90 4.27 15.65
N ALA A 120 -21.96 3.38 16.66
CA ALA A 120 -23.22 2.97 17.28
C ALA A 120 -24.06 4.14 17.83
N ASN A 121 -23.41 5.19 18.31
CA ASN A 121 -24.04 6.38 18.88
C ASN A 121 -24.20 7.54 17.87
N ASN A 122 -23.93 7.30 16.57
CA ASN A 122 -24.16 8.31 15.54
C ASN A 122 -25.66 8.59 15.42
N PRO A 123 -26.12 9.84 15.16
CA PRO A 123 -27.52 10.14 14.88
C PRO A 123 -28.13 9.31 13.73
N GLU A 124 -27.29 8.85 12.78
CA GLU A 124 -27.65 7.91 11.72
C GLU A 124 -27.45 6.44 12.15
N GLY A 125 -27.45 6.15 13.45
CA GLY A 125 -27.07 4.89 14.07
C GLY A 125 -27.63 3.62 13.43
N PRO A 126 -28.92 3.52 13.07
CA PRO A 126 -29.45 2.31 12.44
C PRO A 126 -28.71 1.90 11.17
N THR A 127 -28.30 2.86 10.34
CA THR A 127 -27.54 2.64 9.09
C THR A 127 -26.06 2.45 9.40
N LYS A 128 -25.50 3.24 10.30
CA LYS A 128 -24.04 3.21 10.60
C LYS A 128 -23.61 1.99 11.40
N THR A 129 -24.49 1.32 12.09
CA THR A 129 -24.17 0.11 12.85
C THR A 129 -23.69 -1.05 11.95
N PRO A 130 -24.44 -1.52 10.94
CA PRO A 130 -23.97 -2.57 10.03
C PRO A 130 -22.77 -2.10 9.21
N GLU A 131 -22.77 -0.87 8.69
CA GLU A 131 -21.65 -0.28 7.95
C GLU A 131 -20.35 -0.32 8.78
N SER A 132 -20.41 0.10 10.06
CA SER A 132 -19.26 0.07 10.97
C SER A 132 -18.74 -1.33 11.20
N ARG A 133 -19.64 -2.30 11.40
CA ARG A 133 -19.26 -3.70 11.66
C ARG A 133 -18.62 -4.35 10.43
N GLY A 134 -19.20 -4.14 9.25
CA GLY A 134 -18.66 -4.68 8.01
C GLY A 134 -17.25 -4.13 7.72
N THR A 135 -17.10 -2.80 7.80
CA THR A 135 -15.80 -2.14 7.63
C THR A 135 -14.77 -2.64 8.64
N GLU A 136 -15.12 -2.66 9.93
CA GLU A 136 -14.24 -3.10 11.00
C GLU A 136 -13.75 -4.55 10.81
N ALA A 137 -14.68 -5.46 10.50
CA ALA A 137 -14.36 -6.88 10.36
C ALA A 137 -13.34 -7.12 9.24
N VAL A 138 -13.52 -6.48 8.09
CA VAL A 138 -12.60 -6.60 6.96
C VAL A 138 -11.23 -5.98 7.29
N LEU A 139 -11.20 -4.79 7.89
CA LEU A 139 -9.94 -4.12 8.24
C LEU A 139 -9.14 -4.89 9.31
N ASN A 140 -9.83 -5.43 10.33
CA ASN A 140 -9.18 -6.26 11.34
C ASN A 140 -8.57 -7.52 10.73
N ALA A 141 -9.30 -8.24 9.88
CA ALA A 141 -8.80 -9.44 9.22
C ALA A 141 -7.59 -9.12 8.33
N LEU A 142 -7.63 -8.01 7.57
CA LEU A 142 -6.54 -7.61 6.70
C LEU A 142 -5.28 -7.24 7.49
N ILE A 143 -5.40 -6.39 8.52
CA ILE A 143 -4.25 -5.97 9.33
C ILE A 143 -3.60 -7.18 9.99
N LEU A 144 -4.37 -8.06 10.62
CA LEU A 144 -3.83 -9.24 11.27
C LEU A 144 -3.19 -10.21 10.27
N SER A 145 -3.76 -10.36 9.07
CA SER A 145 -3.16 -11.18 8.00
C SER A 145 -1.80 -10.66 7.55
N ILE A 146 -1.61 -9.32 7.46
CA ILE A 146 -0.33 -8.69 7.12
C ILE A 146 0.75 -9.08 8.14
N TYR A 147 0.43 -9.03 9.42
CA TYR A 147 1.38 -9.34 10.49
C TYR A 147 1.63 -10.84 10.67
N ASP A 148 0.63 -11.67 10.41
CA ASP A 148 0.77 -13.13 10.43
C ASP A 148 1.58 -13.62 9.22
N ALA A 149 1.42 -12.98 8.05
CA ALA A 149 2.21 -13.30 6.85
C ALA A 149 3.72 -13.13 7.06
N GLN A 150 4.15 -12.13 7.88
CA GLN A 150 5.56 -11.95 8.24
C GLN A 150 6.13 -13.12 9.07
N LYS A 151 5.28 -13.83 9.80
CA LYS A 151 5.63 -14.99 10.63
C LYS A 151 5.36 -16.31 9.91
N ASN A 152 4.79 -16.24 8.70
CA ASN A 152 4.33 -17.38 7.92
C ASN A 152 3.45 -18.35 8.73
N HIS A 153 2.58 -17.80 9.58
CA HIS A 153 1.68 -18.58 10.44
C HIS A 153 0.39 -17.82 10.72
N LEU A 154 -0.77 -18.43 10.43
CA LEU A 154 -2.09 -17.85 10.68
C LEU A 154 -2.53 -18.14 12.12
N THR A 155 -2.55 -17.12 12.95
CA THR A 155 -2.95 -17.24 14.36
C THR A 155 -4.46 -17.47 14.53
N ASP A 156 -4.85 -18.06 15.66
CA ASP A 156 -6.29 -18.30 15.98
C ASP A 156 -7.08 -16.99 16.07
N ILE A 157 -6.44 -15.92 16.52
CA ILE A 157 -7.09 -14.60 16.59
C ILE A 157 -7.35 -14.02 15.18
N THR A 158 -6.46 -14.25 14.24
CA THR A 158 -6.67 -13.87 12.83
C THR A 158 -7.76 -14.72 12.19
N ARG A 159 -7.82 -16.03 12.51
CA ARG A 159 -8.96 -16.87 12.12
C ARG A 159 -10.28 -16.32 12.67
N SER A 160 -10.32 -15.94 13.94
CA SER A 160 -11.50 -15.31 14.55
C SER A 160 -11.89 -13.99 13.87
N ALA A 161 -10.92 -13.18 13.43
CA ALA A 161 -11.18 -11.96 12.67
C ALA A 161 -11.83 -12.28 11.30
N PHE A 162 -11.37 -13.32 10.61
CA PHE A 162 -12.02 -13.82 9.40
C PHE A 162 -13.43 -14.37 9.66
N ASP A 163 -13.62 -15.13 10.73
CA ASP A 163 -14.95 -15.66 11.09
C ASP A 163 -15.94 -14.51 11.33
N ASN A 164 -15.53 -13.44 12.01
CA ASN A 164 -16.32 -12.23 12.17
C ASN A 164 -16.65 -11.58 10.83
N ALA A 165 -15.69 -11.49 9.92
CA ALA A 165 -15.91 -10.94 8.58
C ALA A 165 -16.89 -11.81 7.76
N TRP A 166 -16.69 -13.14 7.74
CA TRP A 166 -17.56 -14.03 6.99
C TRP A 166 -19.00 -14.09 7.53
N ALA A 167 -19.17 -13.92 8.84
CA ALA A 167 -20.50 -13.85 9.46
C ALA A 167 -21.29 -12.62 8.99
N LEU A 168 -20.62 -11.53 8.65
CA LEU A 168 -21.23 -10.27 8.19
C LEU A 168 -21.33 -10.15 6.66
N GLN A 169 -20.77 -11.10 5.91
CA GLN A 169 -20.86 -11.06 4.45
C GLN A 169 -22.30 -11.14 3.97
N ILE A 170 -22.70 -10.25 3.09
CA ILE A 170 -24.02 -10.23 2.46
C ILE A 170 -24.19 -11.48 1.60
N LYS A 171 -25.25 -12.26 1.85
CA LYS A 171 -25.45 -13.60 1.25
C LYS A 171 -26.41 -13.62 0.06
N SER A 172 -27.20 -12.54 -0.15
CA SER A 172 -28.22 -12.51 -1.20
C SER A 172 -28.37 -11.11 -1.78
N GLY A 173 -29.10 -11.02 -2.89
CA GLY A 173 -29.33 -9.77 -3.59
C GLY A 173 -28.13 -9.31 -4.43
N GLU A 174 -28.20 -8.09 -4.94
CA GLU A 174 -27.20 -7.50 -5.84
C GLU A 174 -25.83 -7.37 -5.18
N GLN A 175 -25.82 -7.10 -3.87
CA GLN A 175 -24.61 -6.91 -3.07
C GLN A 175 -24.07 -8.22 -2.48
N ALA A 176 -24.63 -9.39 -2.84
CA ALA A 176 -24.16 -10.69 -2.35
C ALA A 176 -22.67 -10.89 -2.62
N GLY A 177 -21.91 -11.11 -1.56
CA GLY A 177 -20.44 -11.26 -1.60
C GLY A 177 -19.67 -10.08 -1.03
N ALA A 178 -20.32 -8.92 -0.84
CA ALA A 178 -19.76 -7.75 -0.20
C ALA A 178 -20.06 -7.70 1.31
N TRP A 179 -19.69 -6.61 1.92
CA TRP A 179 -20.01 -6.21 3.30
C TRP A 179 -20.65 -4.83 3.30
N ASP A 180 -21.54 -4.55 4.25
CA ASP A 180 -21.91 -3.17 4.53
C ASP A 180 -20.63 -2.38 4.85
N TRP A 181 -20.51 -1.18 4.27
CA TRP A 181 -19.32 -0.37 4.36
C TRP A 181 -19.65 1.06 4.76
N LEU A 182 -18.82 1.66 5.64
CA LEU A 182 -19.00 3.03 6.07
C LEU A 182 -19.13 3.98 4.87
N ASN A 183 -20.20 4.75 4.89
CA ASN A 183 -20.51 5.73 3.85
C ASN A 183 -20.91 7.05 4.49
N PHE A 184 -20.03 8.02 4.48
CA PHE A 184 -20.24 9.40 4.88
C PHE A 184 -20.20 10.35 3.68
N HIS A 185 -20.33 9.83 2.46
CA HIS A 185 -20.15 10.55 1.20
C HIS A 185 -18.75 11.19 1.09
N LEU A 186 -17.75 10.52 1.65
CA LEU A 186 -16.35 10.95 1.68
C LEU A 186 -15.48 10.03 0.80
N SER A 187 -15.16 10.52 -0.38
CA SER A 187 -14.25 9.83 -1.31
C SER A 187 -12.80 9.87 -0.80
N PRO A 188 -12.00 8.83 -1.09
CA PRO A 188 -12.34 7.63 -1.86
C PRO A 188 -12.76 6.42 -0.98
N TRP A 189 -12.80 6.52 0.35
CA TRP A 189 -12.89 5.36 1.25
C TRP A 189 -14.26 5.14 1.89
N GLU A 190 -15.09 6.19 1.97
CA GLU A 190 -16.37 6.19 2.70
C GLU A 190 -17.45 6.87 1.84
N SER A 191 -17.55 6.41 0.57
CA SER A 191 -18.49 6.88 -0.44
C SER A 191 -19.40 5.73 -0.91
N ASN A 192 -20.32 6.01 -1.83
CA ASN A 192 -21.25 5.01 -2.37
C ASN A 192 -20.52 3.84 -3.06
N GLU A 193 -19.35 4.09 -3.64
CA GLU A 193 -18.55 3.09 -4.33
C GLU A 193 -17.67 2.27 -3.38
N SER A 194 -17.45 2.75 -2.15
CA SER A 194 -16.47 2.17 -1.21
C SER A 194 -16.79 0.76 -0.72
N GLN A 195 -18.01 0.27 -0.95
CA GLN A 195 -18.35 -1.13 -0.70
C GLN A 195 -17.51 -2.08 -1.58
N TYR A 196 -17.22 -1.68 -2.82
CA TYR A 196 -16.34 -2.45 -3.71
C TYR A 196 -14.88 -2.41 -3.23
N TYR A 197 -14.41 -1.25 -2.81
CA TYR A 197 -13.12 -1.10 -2.15
C TYR A 197 -12.98 -2.06 -0.96
N GLY A 198 -13.97 -2.09 -0.07
CA GLY A 198 -14.02 -3.03 1.06
C GLY A 198 -13.93 -4.50 0.64
N ALA A 199 -14.66 -4.88 -0.41
CA ALA A 199 -14.60 -6.23 -0.97
C ALA A 199 -13.22 -6.57 -1.58
N ALA A 200 -12.57 -5.60 -2.24
CA ALA A 200 -11.19 -5.77 -2.74
C ALA A 200 -10.19 -5.94 -1.58
N LEU A 201 -10.36 -5.21 -0.47
CA LEU A 201 -9.56 -5.38 0.74
C LEU A 201 -9.79 -6.75 1.40
N ALA A 202 -11.03 -7.25 1.43
CA ALA A 202 -11.33 -8.60 1.91
C ALA A 202 -10.64 -9.68 1.07
N ALA A 203 -10.64 -9.51 -0.26
CA ALA A 203 -9.92 -10.40 -1.17
C ALA A 203 -8.39 -10.34 -0.94
N LEU A 204 -7.85 -9.14 -0.69
CA LEU A 204 -6.45 -8.94 -0.33
C LEU A 204 -6.12 -9.61 1.00
N ALA A 205 -6.99 -9.51 2.01
CA ALA A 205 -6.81 -10.16 3.31
C ALA A 205 -6.69 -11.68 3.17
N VAL A 206 -7.63 -12.30 2.46
CA VAL A 206 -7.62 -13.76 2.20
C VAL A 206 -6.37 -14.19 1.43
N GLY A 207 -5.98 -13.41 0.41
CA GLY A 207 -4.81 -13.71 -0.40
C GLY A 207 -3.47 -13.51 0.32
N THR A 208 -3.44 -12.65 1.36
CA THR A 208 -2.26 -12.37 2.19
C THR A 208 -2.13 -13.36 3.34
N ALA A 209 -3.23 -13.92 3.83
CA ALA A 209 -3.25 -14.86 4.95
C ALA A 209 -2.36 -16.08 4.68
N PRO A 210 -1.43 -16.44 5.61
CA PRO A 210 -0.57 -17.62 5.47
C PRO A 210 -1.33 -18.95 5.66
N ASP A 211 -0.59 -20.05 5.71
CA ASP A 211 -1.10 -21.42 5.91
C ASP A 211 -2.11 -21.86 4.83
N ASP A 212 -1.99 -21.29 3.63
CA ASP A 212 -2.91 -21.53 2.50
C ASP A 212 -4.39 -21.35 2.86
N TYR A 213 -4.69 -20.38 3.74
CA TYR A 213 -6.04 -20.09 4.23
C TYR A 213 -7.07 -19.94 3.11
N ARG A 214 -6.66 -19.38 1.95
CA ARG A 214 -7.52 -19.25 0.76
C ARG A 214 -8.06 -20.57 0.23
N SER A 215 -7.44 -21.72 0.57
CA SER A 215 -7.84 -23.07 0.16
C SER A 215 -8.69 -23.78 1.23
N ASP A 216 -8.92 -23.17 2.41
CA ASP A 216 -9.74 -23.77 3.48
C ASP A 216 -11.15 -24.08 2.94
N PRO A 217 -11.62 -25.34 3.02
CA PRO A 217 -12.95 -25.72 2.55
C PRO A 217 -14.09 -24.92 3.20
N LYS A 218 -13.92 -24.47 4.44
CA LYS A 218 -14.94 -23.74 5.20
C LYS A 218 -15.30 -22.38 4.59
N ILE A 219 -14.36 -21.75 3.89
CA ILE A 219 -14.56 -20.40 3.34
C ILE A 219 -14.93 -20.41 1.85
N GLN A 220 -14.92 -21.56 1.15
CA GLN A 220 -15.09 -21.61 -0.30
C GLN A 220 -16.42 -21.04 -0.77
N GLY A 221 -17.51 -21.26 -0.02
CA GLY A 221 -18.81 -20.67 -0.31
C GLY A 221 -18.78 -19.14 -0.25
N ASN A 222 -18.19 -18.59 0.80
CA ASN A 222 -18.04 -17.15 1.01
C ASN A 222 -17.10 -16.53 -0.04
N LEU A 223 -16.01 -17.23 -0.34
CA LEU A 223 -15.05 -16.81 -1.35
C LEU A 223 -15.64 -16.81 -2.75
N GLY A 224 -16.52 -17.77 -3.05
CA GLY A 224 -17.30 -17.80 -4.30
C GLY A 224 -18.22 -16.59 -4.43
N LEU A 225 -18.94 -16.23 -3.36
CA LEU A 225 -19.76 -15.01 -3.33
C LEU A 225 -18.92 -13.74 -3.53
N LEU A 226 -17.77 -13.63 -2.85
CA LEU A 226 -16.85 -12.48 -2.98
C LEU A 226 -16.37 -12.32 -4.43
N ARG A 227 -15.87 -13.40 -5.05
CA ARG A 227 -15.47 -13.39 -6.46
C ARG A 227 -16.61 -12.98 -7.39
N GLY A 228 -17.80 -13.52 -7.13
CA GLY A 228 -19.01 -13.19 -7.88
C GLY A 228 -19.37 -11.70 -7.79
N TYR A 229 -19.32 -11.10 -6.61
CA TYR A 229 -19.55 -9.67 -6.39
C TYR A 229 -18.53 -8.81 -7.15
N LEU A 230 -17.24 -9.08 -6.93
CA LEU A 230 -16.15 -8.32 -7.57
C LEU A 230 -16.24 -8.38 -9.10
N SER A 231 -16.61 -9.53 -9.66
CA SER A 231 -16.82 -9.68 -11.10
C SER A 231 -18.04 -8.90 -11.62
N ARG A 232 -19.20 -9.02 -10.93
CA ARG A 232 -20.44 -8.34 -11.38
C ARG A 232 -20.33 -6.84 -11.35
N GLN A 233 -19.71 -6.30 -10.31
CA GLN A 233 -19.65 -4.86 -10.09
C GLN A 233 -18.43 -4.16 -10.76
N TYR A 234 -17.51 -4.93 -11.34
CA TYR A 234 -16.24 -4.44 -11.91
C TYR A 234 -16.40 -3.29 -12.90
N ALA A 235 -17.36 -3.40 -13.81
CA ALA A 235 -17.52 -2.41 -14.89
C ALA A 235 -17.81 -1.00 -14.36
N ASN A 236 -18.57 -0.91 -13.28
CA ASN A 236 -19.11 0.34 -12.73
C ASN A 236 -18.16 1.04 -11.74
N GLN A 237 -16.99 0.44 -11.43
CA GLN A 237 -16.10 0.97 -10.41
C GLN A 237 -15.16 2.06 -10.94
N PRO A 238 -14.77 3.03 -10.10
CA PRO A 238 -13.71 3.97 -10.42
C PRO A 238 -12.37 3.23 -10.56
N LEU A 239 -11.43 3.86 -11.26
CA LEU A 239 -10.14 3.24 -11.55
C LEU A 239 -9.35 2.91 -10.27
N ILE A 240 -9.47 3.73 -9.23
CA ILE A 240 -8.79 3.48 -7.95
C ILE A 240 -9.18 2.13 -7.35
N ASP A 241 -10.46 1.79 -7.36
CA ASP A 241 -10.97 0.53 -6.80
C ASP A 241 -10.54 -0.67 -7.65
N LYS A 242 -10.46 -0.48 -8.97
CA LYS A 242 -9.89 -1.48 -9.89
C LYS A 242 -8.39 -1.68 -9.66
N ILE A 243 -7.63 -0.66 -9.21
CA ILE A 243 -6.22 -0.80 -8.83
C ILE A 243 -6.09 -1.63 -7.54
N TYR A 244 -6.96 -1.43 -6.55
CA TYR A 244 -7.01 -2.32 -5.37
C TYR A 244 -7.34 -3.76 -5.76
N LEU A 245 -8.28 -3.97 -6.68
CA LEU A 245 -8.58 -5.30 -7.21
C LEU A 245 -7.39 -5.92 -7.96
N LEU A 246 -6.67 -5.13 -8.75
CA LEU A 246 -5.45 -5.58 -9.43
C LEU A 246 -4.42 -6.08 -8.41
N TRP A 247 -4.19 -5.30 -7.37
CA TRP A 247 -3.32 -5.72 -6.27
C TRP A 247 -3.81 -7.00 -5.59
N ALA A 248 -5.09 -7.06 -5.20
CA ALA A 248 -5.68 -8.26 -4.60
C ALA A 248 -5.54 -9.49 -5.52
N SER A 249 -5.63 -9.31 -6.85
CA SER A 249 -5.51 -10.40 -7.83
C SER A 249 -4.12 -11.03 -7.89
N SER A 250 -3.08 -10.34 -7.39
CA SER A 250 -1.73 -10.91 -7.26
C SER A 250 -1.62 -11.90 -6.09
N LYS A 251 -2.47 -11.74 -5.07
CA LYS A 251 -2.49 -12.57 -3.87
C LYS A 251 -3.58 -13.65 -3.91
N LEU A 252 -4.71 -13.34 -4.52
CA LEU A 252 -5.86 -14.24 -4.64
C LEU A 252 -6.20 -14.47 -6.13
N PRO A 253 -5.83 -15.62 -6.70
CA PRO A 253 -6.10 -15.94 -8.11
C PRO A 253 -7.60 -15.98 -8.43
N GLY A 254 -7.96 -15.68 -9.70
CA GLY A 254 -9.33 -15.79 -10.22
C GLY A 254 -10.21 -14.57 -9.96
N LEU A 255 -9.66 -13.42 -9.57
CA LEU A 255 -10.39 -12.15 -9.44
C LEU A 255 -10.49 -11.39 -10.77
N LEU A 256 -9.49 -11.51 -11.62
CA LEU A 256 -9.44 -10.91 -12.96
C LEU A 256 -9.00 -11.98 -13.97
N ASP A 257 -9.66 -12.04 -15.10
CA ASP A 257 -9.17 -12.81 -16.23
C ASP A 257 -8.00 -12.09 -16.94
N LYS A 258 -7.38 -12.78 -17.91
CA LYS A 258 -6.21 -12.22 -18.63
C LYS A 258 -6.57 -10.97 -19.44
N SER A 259 -7.75 -10.92 -20.03
CA SER A 259 -8.22 -9.79 -20.85
C SER A 259 -8.50 -8.58 -19.96
N GLN A 260 -9.25 -8.78 -18.87
CA GLN A 260 -9.54 -7.75 -17.89
C GLN A 260 -8.26 -7.16 -17.30
N ARG A 261 -7.31 -8.01 -16.93
CA ARG A 261 -6.01 -7.56 -16.40
C ARG A 261 -5.24 -6.72 -17.40
N SER A 262 -5.16 -7.16 -18.65
CA SER A 262 -4.44 -6.43 -19.70
C SER A 262 -5.10 -5.09 -20.01
N ALA A 263 -6.42 -5.04 -20.12
CA ALA A 263 -7.18 -3.81 -20.36
C ALA A 263 -7.04 -2.83 -19.17
N LEU A 264 -7.09 -3.34 -17.93
CA LEU A 264 -6.91 -2.52 -16.74
C LEU A 264 -5.51 -1.92 -16.68
N VAL A 265 -4.47 -2.71 -16.92
CA VAL A 265 -3.09 -2.22 -16.96
C VAL A 265 -2.93 -1.16 -18.05
N ALA A 266 -3.47 -1.37 -19.25
CA ALA A 266 -3.43 -0.36 -20.32
C ALA A 266 -4.12 0.95 -19.91
N THR A 267 -5.27 0.87 -19.22
CA THR A 267 -5.96 2.05 -18.67
C THR A 267 -5.11 2.76 -17.62
N ILE A 268 -4.48 2.03 -16.69
CA ILE A 268 -3.59 2.59 -15.67
C ILE A 268 -2.42 3.33 -16.34
N LEU A 269 -1.80 2.71 -17.35
CA LEU A 269 -0.66 3.30 -18.07
C LEU A 269 -1.04 4.58 -18.82
N SER A 270 -2.26 4.67 -19.38
CA SER A 270 -2.75 5.87 -20.05
C SER A 270 -2.95 7.07 -19.11
N LYS A 271 -2.95 6.84 -17.79
CA LYS A 271 -3.07 7.86 -16.75
C LYS A 271 -1.74 8.27 -16.14
N GLN A 272 -0.62 7.63 -16.51
CA GLN A 272 0.69 8.04 -16.03
C GLN A 272 1.05 9.41 -16.61
N GLN A 273 1.40 10.33 -15.74
CA GLN A 273 1.77 11.69 -16.13
C GLN A 273 3.21 11.76 -16.70
N PRO A 274 3.57 12.83 -17.41
CA PRO A 274 4.90 12.98 -18.00
C PRO A 274 6.05 12.95 -16.98
N ASP A 275 5.78 13.33 -15.73
CA ASP A 275 6.73 13.25 -14.60
C ASP A 275 6.96 11.84 -14.07
N GLY A 276 6.18 10.86 -14.53
CA GLY A 276 6.25 9.45 -14.14
C GLY A 276 5.31 9.05 -13.00
N GLY A 277 4.63 10.00 -12.36
CA GLY A 277 3.65 9.73 -11.32
C GLY A 277 2.22 9.56 -11.84
N TRP A 278 1.28 9.43 -10.91
CA TRP A 278 -0.17 9.43 -11.16
C TRP A 278 -0.85 10.44 -10.24
N SER A 279 -1.92 11.04 -10.74
CA SER A 279 -2.78 11.92 -9.94
C SER A 279 -4.02 11.17 -9.46
N LEU A 280 -4.38 11.36 -8.20
CA LEU A 280 -5.59 10.79 -7.61
C LEU A 280 -6.85 11.21 -8.39
N THR A 281 -6.89 12.43 -8.89
CA THR A 281 -8.01 12.96 -9.68
C THR A 281 -8.25 12.23 -10.98
N ASP A 282 -7.24 11.57 -11.54
CA ASP A 282 -7.36 10.76 -12.76
C ASP A 282 -7.85 9.32 -12.50
N LEU A 283 -7.95 8.92 -11.23
CA LEU A 283 -8.33 7.56 -10.84
C LEU A 283 -9.82 7.40 -10.54
N GLY A 284 -10.60 8.46 -10.70
CA GLY A 284 -12.06 8.44 -10.53
C GLY A 284 -12.71 9.73 -11.01
N THR A 285 -13.98 9.90 -10.70
CA THR A 285 -14.74 11.13 -11.01
C THR A 285 -15.21 11.74 -9.70
N TRP A 286 -14.58 12.82 -9.30
CA TRP A 286 -14.85 13.46 -8.02
C TRP A 286 -15.08 14.96 -8.14
N GLN A 287 -15.88 15.50 -7.21
CA GLN A 287 -16.10 16.91 -7.08
C GLN A 287 -16.14 17.28 -5.60
N ARG A 288 -15.38 18.29 -5.22
CA ARG A 288 -15.43 18.82 -3.85
C ARG A 288 -16.78 19.44 -3.53
N LEU A 289 -17.24 19.23 -2.31
CA LEU A 289 -18.50 19.80 -1.81
C LEU A 289 -18.47 21.35 -1.78
N ASP A 290 -17.29 21.94 -1.56
CA ASP A 290 -17.07 23.38 -1.60
C ASP A 290 -16.82 23.92 -3.02
N LYS A 291 -16.92 23.08 -4.05
CA LYS A 291 -16.73 23.40 -5.47
C LYS A 291 -15.33 23.96 -5.81
N THR A 292 -14.36 23.88 -4.90
CA THR A 292 -12.99 24.26 -5.21
C THR A 292 -12.37 23.26 -6.19
N PRO A 293 -11.51 23.70 -7.14
CA PRO A 293 -10.82 22.81 -8.08
C PRO A 293 -10.01 21.74 -7.35
N LEU A 294 -9.99 20.54 -7.91
CA LEU A 294 -9.10 19.46 -7.48
C LEU A 294 -7.69 19.71 -8.00
N GLU A 295 -6.71 19.27 -7.24
CA GLU A 295 -5.32 19.21 -7.69
C GLU A 295 -5.15 18.11 -8.75
N THR A 296 -4.45 18.43 -9.84
CA THR A 296 -4.29 17.53 -11.01
C THR A 296 -2.87 16.99 -11.18
N GLN A 297 -1.91 17.50 -10.40
CA GLN A 297 -0.53 16.99 -10.42
C GLN A 297 -0.44 15.59 -9.79
N SER A 298 0.62 14.88 -10.14
CA SER A 298 0.96 13.59 -9.52
C SER A 298 1.04 13.71 -8.01
N ASP A 299 0.56 12.69 -7.29
CA ASP A 299 0.54 12.66 -5.84
C ASP A 299 1.01 11.31 -5.28
N GLY A 300 1.38 11.31 -4.00
CA GLY A 300 1.97 10.14 -3.35
C GLY A 300 0.99 8.98 -3.17
N TYR A 301 -0.33 9.26 -3.05
CA TYR A 301 -1.31 8.20 -2.87
C TYR A 301 -1.58 7.46 -4.18
N ALA A 302 -1.92 8.19 -5.22
CA ALA A 302 -2.17 7.60 -6.54
C ALA A 302 -0.93 6.88 -7.08
N THR A 303 0.26 7.51 -6.96
CA THR A 303 1.51 6.93 -7.44
C THR A 303 1.91 5.72 -6.61
N GLY A 304 1.90 5.81 -5.28
CA GLY A 304 2.28 4.71 -4.39
C GLY A 304 1.40 3.48 -4.55
N LEU A 305 0.07 3.66 -4.53
CA LEU A 305 -0.90 2.57 -4.73
C LEU A 305 -0.75 1.91 -6.12
N THR A 306 -0.59 2.72 -7.16
CA THR A 306 -0.46 2.21 -8.55
C THR A 306 0.84 1.44 -8.73
N VAL A 307 1.96 1.99 -8.26
CA VAL A 307 3.27 1.32 -8.31
C VAL A 307 3.20 -0.02 -7.57
N LEU A 308 2.70 -0.02 -6.33
CA LEU A 308 2.56 -1.24 -5.52
C LEU A 308 1.73 -2.31 -6.25
N ALA A 309 0.59 -1.95 -6.82
CA ALA A 309 -0.26 -2.89 -7.55
C ALA A 309 0.44 -3.45 -8.81
N LEU A 310 1.14 -2.62 -9.56
CA LEU A 310 1.88 -3.04 -10.75
C LEU A 310 3.07 -3.95 -10.41
N GLU A 311 3.83 -3.64 -9.36
CA GLU A 311 4.94 -4.47 -8.87
C GLU A 311 4.48 -5.85 -8.44
N GLN A 312 3.44 -5.91 -7.62
CA GLN A 312 2.88 -7.17 -7.12
C GLN A 312 2.37 -8.08 -8.25
N THR A 313 2.01 -7.51 -9.38
CA THR A 313 1.60 -8.28 -10.56
C THR A 313 2.74 -8.58 -11.53
N GLY A 314 3.90 -7.97 -11.35
CA GLY A 314 5.05 -8.08 -12.24
C GLY A 314 4.85 -7.47 -13.63
N LEU A 315 3.83 -6.62 -13.78
CA LEU A 315 3.43 -6.02 -15.05
C LEU A 315 4.00 -4.60 -15.22
N ALA A 316 4.13 -4.18 -16.50
CA ALA A 316 4.44 -2.78 -16.86
C ALA A 316 5.73 -2.22 -16.24
N ARG A 317 6.79 -3.02 -16.12
CA ARG A 317 8.07 -2.65 -15.48
C ARG A 317 8.59 -1.24 -15.82
N PRO A 318 8.60 -0.77 -17.10
CA PRO A 318 9.11 0.57 -17.39
C PRO A 318 8.28 1.70 -16.75
N ALA A 319 6.96 1.56 -16.69
CA ALA A 319 6.08 2.53 -16.07
C ALA A 319 6.21 2.50 -14.53
N THR A 320 6.28 1.30 -13.97
CA THR A 320 6.53 1.07 -12.53
C THR A 320 7.83 1.72 -12.11
N GLN A 321 8.92 1.57 -12.89
CA GLN A 321 10.20 2.18 -12.58
C GLN A 321 10.15 3.72 -12.62
N ARG A 322 9.40 4.32 -13.56
CA ARG A 322 9.20 5.78 -13.56
C ARG A 322 8.44 6.24 -12.32
N GLY A 323 7.41 5.48 -11.90
CA GLY A 323 6.67 5.76 -10.67
C GLY A 323 7.54 5.66 -9.41
N LEU A 324 8.38 4.63 -9.30
CA LEU A 324 9.37 4.50 -8.21
C LEU A 324 10.33 5.69 -8.18
N THR A 325 10.84 6.09 -9.34
CA THR A 325 11.70 7.27 -9.46
C THR A 325 10.98 8.54 -8.99
N TRP A 326 9.70 8.69 -9.39
CA TRP A 326 8.88 9.80 -8.93
C TRP A 326 8.74 9.80 -7.40
N LEU A 327 8.42 8.66 -6.79
CA LEU A 327 8.31 8.53 -5.33
C LEU A 327 9.62 8.91 -4.63
N GLN A 328 10.76 8.43 -5.12
CA GLN A 328 12.07 8.75 -4.57
C GLN A 328 12.41 10.25 -4.60
N GLN A 329 11.94 10.96 -5.62
CA GLN A 329 12.25 12.37 -5.85
C GLN A 329 11.26 13.35 -5.20
N ASN A 330 10.03 12.91 -4.92
CA ASN A 330 8.94 13.80 -4.50
C ASN A 330 8.54 13.64 -3.01
N GLN A 331 9.37 13.01 -2.20
CA GLN A 331 9.22 13.04 -0.75
C GLN A 331 9.50 14.44 -0.20
N TYR A 332 8.68 14.95 0.68
CA TYR A 332 9.02 16.07 1.54
C TYR A 332 10.00 15.57 2.62
N ARG A 333 11.29 15.55 2.27
CA ARG A 333 12.35 14.81 2.97
C ARG A 333 12.48 15.13 4.45
N ASP A 334 12.32 16.40 4.82
CA ASP A 334 12.41 16.85 6.21
C ASP A 334 11.19 16.40 7.03
N GLU A 335 10.01 16.43 6.41
CA GLU A 335 8.75 15.98 7.02
C GLU A 335 8.56 14.45 6.93
N GLY A 336 9.22 13.79 6.00
CA GLY A 336 9.13 12.33 5.79
C GLY A 336 7.89 11.86 5.04
N LYS A 337 7.05 12.76 4.54
CA LYS A 337 5.76 12.43 3.91
C LYS A 337 5.76 12.67 2.40
N TRP A 338 4.76 12.10 1.74
CA TRP A 338 4.37 12.47 0.37
C TRP A 338 3.06 13.26 0.39
N PRO A 339 2.91 14.26 -0.51
CA PRO A 339 1.67 15.03 -0.61
C PRO A 339 0.57 14.22 -1.28
N ALA A 340 -0.66 14.40 -0.79
CA ALA A 340 -1.90 14.15 -1.49
C ALA A 340 -2.98 15.06 -0.92
N TRP A 341 -4.05 15.28 -1.68
CA TRP A 341 -5.05 16.31 -1.35
C TRP A 341 -6.45 15.72 -1.25
N SER A 342 -7.25 16.31 -0.36
CA SER A 342 -8.63 15.87 -0.13
C SER A 342 -9.49 16.02 -1.38
N LEU A 343 -10.26 14.98 -1.68
CA LEU A 343 -11.27 14.97 -2.75
C LEU A 343 -12.61 15.60 -2.33
N ASN A 344 -12.80 15.84 -1.04
CA ASN A 344 -14.12 16.18 -0.47
C ASN A 344 -14.29 17.67 -0.16
N LEU A 345 -13.26 18.29 0.38
CA LEU A 345 -13.18 19.71 0.73
C LEU A 345 -11.76 20.18 0.56
N LYS A 346 -11.54 21.44 0.20
CA LYS A 346 -10.21 22.02 0.28
C LYS A 346 -9.82 22.18 1.75
N ARG A 347 -8.74 21.51 2.15
CA ARG A 347 -8.26 21.49 3.53
C ARG A 347 -6.87 22.12 3.62
N ASP A 348 -6.59 22.74 4.76
CA ASP A 348 -5.22 23.15 5.07
C ASP A 348 -4.34 21.89 5.23
N PRO A 349 -3.30 21.70 4.37
CA PRO A 349 -2.43 20.52 4.43
C PRO A 349 -1.56 20.45 5.69
N LYS A 350 -1.54 21.51 6.50
CA LYS A 350 -0.84 21.54 7.80
C LYS A 350 -1.73 21.11 8.95
N SER A 351 -3.06 21.15 8.79
CA SER A 351 -3.99 20.67 9.81
C SER A 351 -3.96 19.15 9.92
N ASP A 352 -4.30 18.62 11.09
CA ASP A 352 -4.31 17.17 11.30
C ASP A 352 -5.28 16.44 10.39
N ILE A 353 -6.50 16.97 10.22
CA ILE A 353 -7.50 16.40 9.29
C ILE A 353 -7.06 16.59 7.83
N GLY A 354 -6.39 17.69 7.50
CA GLY A 354 -5.85 17.94 6.16
C GLY A 354 -4.76 16.96 5.75
N ARG A 355 -4.11 16.32 6.73
CA ARG A 355 -3.05 15.30 6.48
C ARG A 355 -3.57 13.90 6.20
N PHE A 356 -4.86 13.59 6.33
CA PHE A 356 -5.37 12.23 6.08
C PHE A 356 -4.97 11.67 4.71
N MET A 357 -5.02 12.49 3.67
CA MET A 357 -4.58 12.06 2.35
C MET A 357 -3.06 11.87 2.29
N SER A 358 -2.27 12.70 2.98
CA SER A 358 -0.82 12.53 3.08
C SER A 358 -0.43 11.33 3.94
N ASP A 359 -1.26 10.93 4.92
CA ASP A 359 -1.06 9.70 5.69
C ASP A 359 -1.16 8.48 4.77
N ALA A 360 -2.23 8.41 3.96
CA ALA A 360 -2.39 7.37 2.96
C ALA A 360 -1.26 7.41 1.91
N ALA A 361 -0.96 8.60 1.39
CA ALA A 361 0.13 8.80 0.42
C ALA A 361 1.47 8.26 0.95
N THR A 362 1.80 8.59 2.20
CA THR A 362 3.06 8.16 2.80
C THR A 362 3.08 6.65 3.02
N GLY A 363 1.99 6.07 3.52
CA GLY A 363 1.90 4.62 3.69
C GLY A 363 2.05 3.85 2.38
N PHE A 364 1.33 4.25 1.33
CA PHE A 364 1.43 3.58 0.02
C PHE A 364 2.75 3.83 -0.69
N ALA A 365 3.32 5.03 -0.59
CA ALA A 365 4.65 5.33 -1.14
C ALA A 365 5.73 4.46 -0.49
N VAL A 366 5.72 4.36 0.84
CA VAL A 366 6.65 3.48 1.59
C VAL A 366 6.43 2.03 1.22
N ALA A 367 5.19 1.54 1.18
CA ALA A 367 4.90 0.15 0.82
C ALA A 367 5.40 -0.20 -0.59
N ALA A 368 5.27 0.71 -1.57
CA ALA A 368 5.81 0.54 -2.90
C ALA A 368 7.35 0.53 -2.92
N LEU A 369 7.98 1.50 -2.27
CA LEU A 369 9.44 1.62 -2.25
C LEU A 369 10.13 0.44 -1.52
N GLU A 370 9.52 -0.07 -0.46
CA GLU A 370 10.03 -1.24 0.28
C GLU A 370 9.80 -2.57 -0.45
N ASN A 371 8.81 -2.63 -1.34
CA ASN A 371 8.52 -3.84 -2.11
C ASN A 371 9.41 -3.97 -3.38
N SER A 372 10.10 -2.91 -3.77
CA SER A 372 10.92 -2.85 -4.98
C SER A 372 12.32 -3.49 -4.86
N HIS A 373 12.62 -4.12 -3.73
CA HIS A 373 13.94 -4.73 -3.42
C HIS A 373 13.96 -6.24 -3.60
#